data_fa6182d277eb836cf48d9dbdea85aa31
#
_entry.id   fa6182d277eb836cf48d9dbdea85aa31
#
_cell.length_a   1.000
_cell.length_b   1.000
_cell.length_c   1.000
_cell.angle_alpha   90.00
_cell.angle_beta   90.00
_cell.angle_gamma   90.00
#
_symmetry.space_group_name_H-M   'P 1'
#
loop_
_entity.id
_entity.type
_entity.pdbx_description
1 polymer ?
#
loop_
_entity_poly.entity_id
_entity_poly.type
_entity_poly.pdbx_seq_one_letter_code
_entity_poly.pdbx_strand_id
1 'polypeptide(L)'
;GAYLTFAAGSKPVLAKVGVSFVSIAQAKKNALNEVARFDFDGTRKAAVAAWDKELATVKIDGGTPSERQQFATGLYHSMLMPVDRTGENPLWQSATPYYDDFYCIWDTFRSSTPLLTLLAPKRVAGMLQALLEIQDHDEFFAHGRSGNFAGRTQGGSDAEMMFTDAFVKHLPGVDWQRVYRAMVHDADV
;
A
#
# COMPACT_ATOMS: atom_id res chain seq x y z
N GLY A 1 5.69 28.10 -6.44
CA GLY A 1 4.94 27.40 -7.50
C GLY A 1 5.50 27.72 -8.87
N ALA A 2 5.14 26.89 -9.84
CA ALA A 2 5.51 27.09 -11.24
C ALA A 2 4.25 26.92 -12.11
N TYR A 3 4.19 27.64 -13.24
CA TYR A 3 3.13 27.50 -14.23
C TYR A 3 3.72 27.52 -15.64
N LEU A 4 2.98 26.91 -16.56
CA LEU A 4 3.32 26.90 -17.99
C LEU A 4 2.14 27.52 -18.76
N THR A 5 2.46 28.38 -19.73
CA THR A 5 1.45 28.98 -20.61
C THR A 5 1.58 28.40 -22.01
N PHE A 6 0.48 27.98 -22.59
CA PHE A 6 0.41 27.43 -23.94
C PHE A 6 -0.42 28.36 -24.82
N ALA A 7 -0.09 28.38 -26.11
CA ALA A 7 -0.85 29.18 -27.08
C ALA A 7 -2.30 28.69 -27.20
N ALA A 8 -3.25 29.60 -27.37
CA ALA A 8 -4.66 29.26 -27.58
C ALA A 8 -4.84 28.41 -28.85
N GLY A 9 -5.75 27.45 -28.80
CA GLY A 9 -6.04 26.56 -29.95
C GLY A 9 -4.97 25.47 -30.16
N SER A 10 -4.10 25.24 -29.21
CA SER A 10 -3.07 24.21 -29.27
C SER A 10 -3.68 22.79 -29.28
N LYS A 11 -2.95 21.84 -29.83
CA LYS A 11 -3.25 20.41 -29.68
C LYS A 11 -3.24 20.04 -28.20
N PRO A 12 -3.88 18.92 -27.81
CA PRO A 12 -3.81 18.44 -26.42
C PRO A 12 -2.35 18.37 -25.93
N VAL A 13 -2.13 18.93 -24.74
CA VAL A 13 -0.81 18.93 -24.08
C VAL A 13 -0.74 17.72 -23.15
N LEU A 14 0.32 16.91 -23.31
CA LEU A 14 0.60 15.80 -22.42
C LEU A 14 1.62 16.23 -21.36
N ALA A 15 1.28 16.01 -20.10
CA ALA A 15 2.18 16.19 -18.98
C ALA A 15 2.50 14.84 -18.33
N LYS A 16 3.76 14.68 -17.91
CA LYS A 16 4.22 13.54 -17.13
C LYS A 16 4.80 14.06 -15.83
N VAL A 17 4.26 13.55 -14.70
CA VAL A 17 4.66 13.97 -13.36
C VAL A 17 5.29 12.79 -12.64
N GLY A 18 6.51 12.95 -12.15
CA GLY A 18 7.15 12.01 -11.23
C GLY A 18 6.99 12.47 -9.79
N VAL A 19 6.79 11.51 -8.90
CA VAL A 19 6.69 11.74 -7.46
C VAL A 19 7.74 10.90 -6.76
N SER A 20 8.32 11.42 -5.69
CA SER A 20 9.18 10.67 -4.77
C SER A 20 9.17 11.31 -3.39
N PHE A 21 9.26 10.48 -2.36
CA PHE A 21 9.45 10.92 -0.98
C PHE A 21 10.93 11.10 -0.61
N VAL A 22 11.85 10.65 -1.47
CA VAL A 22 13.29 10.66 -1.22
C VAL A 22 13.98 11.89 -1.81
N SER A 23 13.76 12.17 -3.12
CA SER A 23 14.41 13.30 -3.77
C SER A 23 13.80 13.64 -5.13
N ILE A 24 14.08 14.87 -5.61
CA ILE A 24 13.71 15.30 -6.97
C ILE A 24 14.38 14.41 -8.04
N ALA A 25 15.63 13.98 -7.81
CA ALA A 25 16.33 13.08 -8.72
C ALA A 25 15.62 11.72 -8.82
N GLN A 26 15.17 11.18 -7.70
CA GLN A 26 14.38 9.94 -7.66
C GLN A 26 13.04 10.14 -8.34
N ALA A 27 12.31 11.23 -8.09
CA ALA A 27 11.04 11.55 -8.76
C ALA A 27 11.20 11.56 -10.30
N LYS A 28 12.27 12.17 -10.79
CA LYS A 28 12.59 12.15 -12.22
C LYS A 28 12.85 10.73 -12.74
N LYS A 29 13.60 9.93 -12.00
CA LYS A 29 13.88 8.52 -12.32
C LYS A 29 12.60 7.69 -12.39
N ASN A 30 11.70 7.85 -11.40
CA ASN A 30 10.40 7.17 -11.37
C ASN A 30 9.57 7.52 -12.61
N ALA A 31 9.42 8.82 -12.92
CA ALA A 31 8.69 9.26 -14.12
C ALA A 31 9.25 8.69 -15.43
N LEU A 32 10.56 8.53 -15.53
CA LEU A 32 11.20 7.98 -16.74
C LEU A 32 11.09 6.47 -16.83
N ASN A 33 11.14 5.76 -15.71
CA ASN A 33 11.06 4.30 -15.66
C ASN A 33 9.63 3.80 -15.85
N GLU A 34 8.66 4.44 -15.18
CA GLU A 34 7.27 4.00 -15.20
C GLU A 34 6.52 4.45 -16.46
N VAL A 35 6.82 5.66 -16.95
CA VAL A 35 6.22 6.23 -18.15
C VAL A 35 7.31 6.73 -19.09
N ALA A 36 8.01 5.82 -19.77
CA ALA A 36 9.16 6.15 -20.62
C ALA A 36 8.80 7.12 -21.76
N ARG A 37 7.58 7.02 -22.31
CA ARG A 37 7.13 7.82 -23.47
C ARG A 37 5.91 8.65 -23.11
N PHE A 38 5.66 9.73 -23.89
CA PHE A 38 4.42 10.50 -23.84
C PHE A 38 3.33 9.75 -24.63
N ASP A 39 2.84 8.65 -24.07
CA ASP A 39 1.79 7.79 -24.62
C ASP A 39 0.70 7.61 -23.55
N PHE A 40 -0.29 8.49 -23.58
CA PHE A 40 -1.41 8.46 -22.64
C PHE A 40 -2.25 7.20 -22.77
N ASP A 41 -2.58 6.81 -24.01
CA ASP A 41 -3.45 5.65 -24.26
C ASP A 41 -2.76 4.34 -23.90
N GLY A 42 -1.47 4.20 -24.20
CA GLY A 42 -0.67 3.05 -23.76
C GLY A 42 -0.56 2.95 -22.24
N THR A 43 -0.31 4.07 -21.57
CA THR A 43 -0.25 4.13 -20.09
C THR A 43 -1.60 3.78 -19.47
N ARG A 44 -2.71 4.32 -20.02
CA ARG A 44 -4.07 3.98 -19.56
C ARG A 44 -4.38 2.49 -19.74
N LYS A 45 -4.06 1.93 -20.89
CA LYS A 45 -4.25 0.49 -21.15
C LYS A 45 -3.46 -0.38 -20.19
N ALA A 46 -2.21 -0.02 -19.89
CA ALA A 46 -1.38 -0.75 -18.95
C ALA A 46 -1.95 -0.70 -17.51
N ALA A 47 -2.44 0.46 -17.07
CA ALA A 47 -3.08 0.61 -15.76
C ALA A 47 -4.37 -0.21 -15.67
N VAL A 48 -5.22 -0.19 -16.71
CA VAL A 48 -6.44 -1.02 -16.75
C VAL A 48 -6.07 -2.49 -16.66
N ALA A 49 -5.11 -2.96 -17.45
CA ALA A 49 -4.70 -4.36 -17.44
C ALA A 49 -4.12 -4.80 -16.09
N ALA A 50 -3.39 -3.91 -15.40
CA ALA A 50 -2.89 -4.18 -14.06
C ALA A 50 -4.03 -4.37 -13.05
N TRP A 51 -5.04 -3.49 -13.06
CA TRP A 51 -6.21 -3.62 -12.19
C TRP A 51 -7.08 -4.81 -12.55
N ASP A 52 -7.30 -5.08 -13.82
CA ASP A 52 -8.05 -6.27 -14.28
C ASP A 52 -7.42 -7.56 -13.76
N LYS A 53 -6.09 -7.63 -13.75
CA LYS A 53 -5.35 -8.77 -13.19
C LYS A 53 -5.59 -8.94 -11.69
N GLU A 54 -5.50 -7.85 -10.92
CA GLU A 54 -5.71 -7.90 -9.46
C GLU A 54 -7.17 -8.26 -9.12
N LEU A 55 -8.13 -7.63 -9.77
CA LEU A 55 -9.55 -7.88 -9.54
C LEU A 55 -10.01 -9.27 -9.99
N ALA A 56 -9.33 -9.87 -10.98
CA ALA A 56 -9.63 -11.22 -11.46
C ALA A 56 -9.27 -12.35 -10.46
N THR A 57 -8.64 -12.03 -9.32
CA THR A 57 -8.40 -13.00 -8.23
C THR A 57 -9.69 -13.55 -7.64
N VAL A 58 -10.78 -12.77 -7.71
CA VAL A 58 -12.11 -13.22 -7.27
C VAL A 58 -13.05 -13.22 -8.45
N LYS A 59 -13.66 -14.37 -8.71
CA LYS A 59 -14.70 -14.52 -9.73
C LYS A 59 -16.04 -14.67 -9.05
N ILE A 60 -17.01 -13.87 -9.47
CA ILE A 60 -18.39 -13.96 -9.01
C ILE A 60 -19.29 -14.38 -10.16
N ASP A 61 -20.30 -15.18 -9.86
CA ASP A 61 -21.35 -15.57 -10.78
C ASP A 61 -22.71 -15.13 -10.24
N GLY A 62 -23.64 -14.81 -11.13
CA GLY A 62 -24.97 -14.28 -10.76
C GLY A 62 -24.95 -12.79 -10.40
N GLY A 63 -26.01 -12.37 -9.72
CA GLY A 63 -26.25 -10.97 -9.34
C GLY A 63 -26.61 -10.05 -10.50
N THR A 64 -27.16 -8.90 -10.19
CA THR A 64 -27.45 -7.83 -11.15
C THR A 64 -26.17 -7.12 -11.59
N PRO A 65 -26.16 -6.37 -12.70
CA PRO A 65 -25.01 -5.53 -13.07
C PRO A 65 -24.57 -4.56 -11.97
N SER A 66 -25.52 -3.98 -11.23
CA SER A 66 -25.23 -3.07 -10.12
C SER A 66 -24.52 -3.79 -8.96
N GLU A 67 -24.95 -4.98 -8.58
CA GLU A 67 -24.32 -5.76 -7.51
C GLU A 67 -22.90 -6.18 -7.89
N ARG A 68 -22.69 -6.60 -9.13
CA ARG A 68 -21.34 -6.92 -9.64
C ARG A 68 -20.43 -5.71 -9.63
N GLN A 69 -20.96 -4.52 -10.01
CA GLN A 69 -20.19 -3.28 -9.96
C GLN A 69 -19.84 -2.89 -8.51
N GLN A 70 -20.79 -3.02 -7.57
CA GLN A 70 -20.55 -2.74 -6.15
C GLN A 70 -19.47 -3.67 -5.59
N PHE A 71 -19.56 -4.98 -5.92
CA PHE A 71 -18.55 -5.95 -5.50
C PHE A 71 -17.14 -5.59 -6.02
N ALA A 72 -17.02 -5.34 -7.33
CA ALA A 72 -15.74 -4.98 -7.93
C ALA A 72 -15.17 -3.68 -7.34
N THR A 73 -16.03 -2.69 -7.09
CA THR A 73 -15.66 -1.42 -6.45
C THR A 73 -15.19 -1.65 -5.00
N GLY A 74 -15.89 -2.48 -4.23
CA GLY A 74 -15.48 -2.83 -2.86
C GLY A 74 -14.13 -3.56 -2.83
N LEU A 75 -13.93 -4.51 -3.74
CA LEU A 75 -12.65 -5.22 -3.87
C LEU A 75 -11.51 -4.26 -4.27
N TYR A 76 -11.76 -3.37 -5.24
CA TYR A 76 -10.81 -2.31 -5.63
C TYR A 76 -10.43 -1.43 -4.43
N HIS A 77 -11.41 -0.92 -3.69
CA HIS A 77 -11.15 -0.06 -2.52
C HIS A 77 -10.34 -0.79 -1.43
N SER A 78 -10.58 -2.09 -1.20
CA SER A 78 -9.81 -2.87 -0.22
C SER A 78 -8.33 -3.04 -0.58
N MET A 79 -7.97 -2.79 -1.85
CA MET A 79 -6.60 -2.91 -2.35
C MET A 79 -5.83 -1.58 -2.44
N LEU A 80 -6.48 -0.44 -2.16
CA LEU A 80 -5.83 0.87 -2.34
C LEU A 80 -4.75 1.16 -1.29
N MET A 81 -4.97 0.70 -0.05
CA MET A 81 -4.08 0.96 1.09
C MET A 81 -3.86 -0.32 1.89
N PRO A 82 -2.72 -0.42 2.58
CA PRO A 82 -1.53 0.45 2.52
C PRO A 82 -0.83 0.41 1.15
N VAL A 83 -0.07 1.47 0.86
CA VAL A 83 0.61 1.65 -0.42
C VAL A 83 2.01 1.06 -0.36
N ASP A 84 2.38 0.26 -1.35
CA ASP A 84 3.76 -0.18 -1.56
C ASP A 84 4.62 1.01 -2.01
N ARG A 85 5.54 1.41 -1.16
CA ARG A 85 6.52 2.48 -1.38
C ARG A 85 7.95 1.96 -1.27
N THR A 86 8.17 0.71 -1.61
CA THR A 86 9.50 0.10 -1.59
C THR A 86 10.50 0.92 -2.41
N GLY A 87 11.61 1.32 -1.78
CA GLY A 87 12.59 2.22 -2.36
C GLY A 87 12.27 3.72 -2.23
N GLU A 88 11.15 4.09 -1.62
CA GLU A 88 10.70 5.47 -1.41
C GLU A 88 10.59 5.86 0.08
N ASN A 89 11.27 5.13 0.97
CA ASN A 89 11.34 5.49 2.37
C ASN A 89 12.36 6.64 2.57
N PRO A 90 11.93 7.83 3.06
CA PRO A 90 12.82 8.96 3.27
C PRO A 90 13.56 8.92 4.61
N LEU A 91 13.16 8.03 5.53
CA LEU A 91 13.61 8.05 6.92
C LEU A 91 14.80 7.12 7.17
N TRP A 92 14.79 5.94 6.55
CA TRP A 92 15.90 4.98 6.64
C TRP A 92 16.01 4.15 5.37
N GLN A 93 17.17 3.54 5.16
CA GLN A 93 17.40 2.63 4.05
C GLN A 93 17.17 1.18 4.49
N SER A 94 16.43 0.43 3.70
CA SER A 94 16.16 -0.97 3.94
C SER A 94 16.09 -1.76 2.63
N ALA A 95 16.40 -3.04 2.74
CA ALA A 95 16.19 -4.03 1.68
C ALA A 95 14.81 -4.71 1.79
N THR A 96 14.08 -4.48 2.90
CA THR A 96 12.73 -5.02 3.08
C THR A 96 11.69 -4.22 2.31
N PRO A 97 10.54 -4.82 1.97
CA PRO A 97 9.42 -4.05 1.44
C PRO A 97 9.03 -2.90 2.37
N TYR A 98 8.75 -1.73 1.82
CA TYR A 98 8.28 -0.60 2.58
C TYR A 98 6.86 -0.25 2.17
N TYR A 99 5.93 -0.42 3.11
CA TYR A 99 4.54 0.01 2.97
C TYR A 99 4.27 1.19 3.88
N ASP A 100 3.47 2.13 3.41
CA ASP A 100 3.00 3.27 4.18
C ASP A 100 1.50 3.50 3.94
N ASP A 101 0.92 4.52 4.59
CA ASP A 101 -0.51 4.78 4.56
C ASP A 101 -1.35 3.61 5.13
N PHE A 102 -0.93 3.14 6.31
CA PHE A 102 -1.73 2.24 7.13
C PHE A 102 -2.83 3.03 7.84
N TYR A 103 -3.83 3.44 7.07
CA TYR A 103 -4.95 4.17 7.65
C TYR A 103 -5.77 3.29 8.55
N CYS A 104 -6.04 3.80 9.75
CA CYS A 104 -7.02 3.23 10.66
C CYS A 104 -6.85 1.71 10.81
N ILE A 105 -5.71 1.27 11.35
CA ILE A 105 -5.45 -0.16 11.57
C ILE A 105 -6.56 -0.76 12.42
N TRP A 106 -7.12 0.03 13.37
CA TRP A 106 -8.28 -0.34 14.19
C TRP A 106 -9.56 -0.68 13.41
N ASP A 107 -9.67 -0.27 12.14
CA ASP A 107 -10.75 -0.66 11.25
C ASP A 107 -10.34 -1.79 10.30
N THR A 108 -9.12 -1.72 9.75
CA THR A 108 -8.69 -2.61 8.66
C THR A 108 -8.31 -4.00 9.15
N PHE A 109 -7.83 -4.14 10.40
CA PHE A 109 -7.36 -5.42 10.94
C PHE A 109 -8.46 -6.49 10.97
N ARG A 110 -9.72 -6.11 11.12
CA ARG A 110 -10.87 -7.02 11.25
C ARG A 110 -11.57 -7.34 9.92
N SER A 111 -11.22 -6.67 8.85
CA SER A 111 -11.94 -6.80 7.57
C SER A 111 -11.02 -6.89 6.35
N SER A 112 -10.45 -5.78 5.88
CA SER A 112 -9.66 -5.74 4.64
C SER A 112 -8.35 -6.52 4.76
N THR A 113 -7.65 -6.45 5.90
CA THR A 113 -6.40 -7.21 6.08
C THR A 113 -6.61 -8.72 6.08
N PRO A 114 -7.57 -9.30 6.83
CA PRO A 114 -7.91 -10.71 6.71
C PRO A 114 -8.32 -11.15 5.30
N LEU A 115 -9.06 -10.31 4.58
CA LEU A 115 -9.41 -10.57 3.18
C LEU A 115 -8.14 -10.62 2.31
N LEU A 116 -7.28 -9.62 2.42
CA LEU A 116 -6.04 -9.56 1.64
C LEU A 116 -5.07 -10.69 2.00
N THR A 117 -5.07 -11.17 3.25
CA THR A 117 -4.28 -12.35 3.65
C THR A 117 -4.67 -13.59 2.84
N LEU A 118 -5.94 -13.72 2.46
CA LEU A 118 -6.42 -14.80 1.61
C LEU A 118 -6.14 -14.55 0.12
N LEU A 119 -6.35 -13.32 -0.36
CA LEU A 119 -6.30 -12.98 -1.78
C LEU A 119 -4.89 -12.62 -2.28
N ALA A 120 -4.08 -11.99 -1.43
CA ALA A 120 -2.77 -11.46 -1.76
C ALA A 120 -1.74 -11.70 -0.64
N PRO A 121 -1.48 -12.98 -0.25
CA PRO A 121 -0.66 -13.31 0.92
C PRO A 121 0.76 -12.73 0.87
N LYS A 122 1.36 -12.67 -0.31
CA LYS A 122 2.70 -12.06 -0.48
C LYS A 122 2.70 -10.56 -0.17
N ARG A 123 1.65 -9.86 -0.56
CA ARG A 123 1.47 -8.44 -0.26
C ARG A 123 1.34 -8.23 1.24
N VAL A 124 0.49 -9.02 1.91
CA VAL A 124 0.32 -8.91 3.37
C VAL A 124 1.61 -9.24 4.11
N ALA A 125 2.37 -10.25 3.68
CA ALA A 125 3.69 -10.52 4.25
C ALA A 125 4.63 -9.30 4.16
N GLY A 126 4.66 -8.60 3.02
CA GLY A 126 5.40 -7.35 2.87
C GLY A 126 4.90 -6.22 3.76
N MET A 127 3.57 -6.09 3.91
CA MET A 127 2.97 -5.12 4.84
C MET A 127 3.38 -5.38 6.29
N LEU A 128 3.37 -6.63 6.74
CA LEU A 128 3.77 -7.03 8.08
C LEU A 128 5.28 -6.83 8.31
N GLN A 129 6.11 -7.13 7.32
CA GLN A 129 7.55 -6.83 7.38
C GLN A 129 7.81 -5.32 7.52
N ALA A 130 7.06 -4.49 6.79
CA ALA A 130 7.14 -3.03 6.91
C ALA A 130 6.72 -2.54 8.30
N LEU A 131 5.63 -3.08 8.87
CA LEU A 131 5.21 -2.74 10.23
C LEU A 131 6.24 -3.12 11.29
N LEU A 132 6.91 -4.28 11.14
CA LEU A 132 8.01 -4.67 12.03
C LEU A 132 9.19 -3.71 11.93
N GLU A 133 9.54 -3.28 10.73
CA GLU A 133 10.63 -2.34 10.54
C GLU A 133 10.29 -0.94 11.05
N ILE A 134 9.04 -0.52 10.88
CA ILE A 134 8.51 0.72 11.48
C ILE A 134 8.59 0.64 13.01
N GLN A 135 8.19 -0.47 13.62
CA GLN A 135 8.26 -0.67 15.06
C GLN A 135 9.69 -0.61 15.60
N ASP A 136 10.67 -1.16 14.87
CA ASP A 136 12.09 -1.05 15.27
C ASP A 136 12.60 0.41 15.31
N HIS A 137 12.04 1.29 14.48
CA HIS A 137 12.44 2.69 14.40
C HIS A 137 11.60 3.63 15.27
N ASP A 138 10.33 3.33 15.43
CA ASP A 138 9.39 4.17 16.19
C ASP A 138 9.19 3.66 17.63
N GLU A 139 9.78 2.49 17.98
CA GLU A 139 9.71 1.81 19.29
C GLU A 139 8.30 1.35 19.69
N PHE A 140 7.33 1.36 18.76
CA PHE A 140 5.97 0.87 18.98
C PHE A 140 5.28 0.50 17.68
N PHE A 141 4.24 -0.35 17.75
CA PHE A 141 3.37 -0.58 16.63
C PHE A 141 2.43 0.61 16.41
N ALA A 142 2.41 1.13 15.19
CA ALA A 142 1.53 2.24 14.84
C ALA A 142 0.05 1.81 14.90
N HIS A 143 -0.81 2.65 15.48
CA HIS A 143 -2.27 2.49 15.38
C HIS A 143 -2.80 2.94 14.01
N GLY A 144 -2.08 3.83 13.39
CA GLY A 144 -2.24 4.30 12.03
C GLY A 144 -0.98 5.02 11.59
N ARG A 145 -0.74 5.07 10.27
CA ARG A 145 0.44 5.70 9.70
C ARG A 145 0.09 6.36 8.38
N SER A 146 0.56 7.58 8.20
CA SER A 146 0.41 8.31 6.94
C SER A 146 1.53 9.32 6.76
N GLY A 147 1.98 9.47 5.52
CA GLY A 147 3.03 10.43 5.17
C GLY A 147 4.35 10.15 5.90
N ASN A 148 4.68 8.90 6.18
CA ASN A 148 5.84 8.40 6.92
C ASN A 148 5.83 8.71 8.44
N PHE A 149 4.69 9.07 9.01
CA PHE A 149 4.55 9.30 10.45
C PHE A 149 3.53 8.35 11.06
N ALA A 150 3.93 7.67 12.14
CA ALA A 150 3.07 6.83 12.94
C ALA A 150 2.33 7.64 14.00
N GLY A 151 1.12 7.19 14.37
CA GLY A 151 0.32 7.76 15.43
C GLY A 151 -0.16 6.71 16.42
N ARG A 152 -0.29 7.13 17.70
CA ARG A 152 -0.87 6.36 18.81
C ARG A 152 -2.15 7.02 19.32
N THR A 153 -3.02 7.43 18.41
CA THR A 153 -4.16 8.31 18.74
C THR A 153 -5.45 7.55 19.04
N GLN A 154 -5.64 6.40 18.43
CA GLN A 154 -6.83 5.56 18.55
C GLN A 154 -6.45 4.10 18.39
N GLY A 155 -7.30 3.21 18.91
CA GLY A 155 -7.03 1.78 18.87
C GLY A 155 -6.19 1.35 20.06
N GLY A 156 -5.44 0.31 19.87
CA GLY A 156 -4.57 -0.32 20.85
C GLY A 156 -3.72 -1.37 20.15
N SER A 157 -3.88 -2.65 20.50
CA SER A 157 -3.15 -3.77 19.93
C SER A 157 -3.68 -4.26 18.57
N ASP A 158 -4.08 -3.35 17.69
CA ASP A 158 -4.71 -3.71 16.42
C ASP A 158 -3.71 -4.23 15.37
N ALA A 159 -2.49 -3.72 15.38
CA ALA A 159 -1.41 -4.23 14.54
C ALA A 159 -1.00 -5.64 14.98
N GLU A 160 -0.93 -5.90 16.27
CA GLU A 160 -0.66 -7.22 16.85
C GLU A 160 -1.74 -8.23 16.45
N MET A 161 -3.00 -7.79 16.36
CA MET A 161 -4.09 -8.63 15.86
C MET A 161 -3.90 -9.00 14.38
N MET A 162 -3.36 -8.09 13.53
CA MET A 162 -3.00 -8.42 12.15
C MET A 162 -1.93 -9.50 12.08
N PHE A 163 -0.87 -9.39 12.91
CA PHE A 163 0.16 -10.42 13.01
C PHE A 163 -0.40 -11.74 13.51
N THR A 164 -1.24 -11.71 14.54
CA THR A 164 -1.88 -12.91 15.11
C THR A 164 -2.75 -13.63 14.08
N ASP A 165 -3.58 -12.91 13.34
CA ASP A 165 -4.41 -13.47 12.26
C ASP A 165 -3.55 -14.13 11.17
N ALA A 166 -2.48 -13.45 10.77
CA ALA A 166 -1.55 -13.97 9.77
C ALA A 166 -0.77 -15.20 10.27
N PHE A 167 -0.40 -15.22 11.56
CA PHE A 167 0.25 -16.37 12.19
C PHE A 167 -0.64 -17.60 12.21
N VAL A 168 -1.88 -17.46 12.65
CA VAL A 168 -2.86 -18.56 12.68
C VAL A 168 -3.16 -19.09 11.28
N LYS A 169 -3.10 -18.22 10.26
CA LYS A 169 -3.25 -18.61 8.85
C LYS A 169 -1.96 -19.17 8.23
N HIS A 170 -0.90 -19.32 9.01
CA HIS A 170 0.40 -19.81 8.56
C HIS A 170 1.00 -19.02 7.38
N LEU A 171 0.85 -17.69 7.41
CA LEU A 171 1.38 -16.82 6.36
C LEU A 171 2.92 -16.96 6.29
N PRO A 172 3.49 -17.35 5.15
CA PRO A 172 4.93 -17.46 5.00
C PRO A 172 5.60 -16.08 4.81
N GLY A 173 6.92 -16.01 5.06
CA GLY A 173 7.72 -14.82 4.76
C GLY A 173 7.73 -13.78 5.87
N VAL A 174 7.27 -14.11 7.07
CA VAL A 174 7.32 -13.24 8.26
C VAL A 174 8.23 -13.88 9.31
N ASP A 175 9.09 -13.07 9.93
CA ASP A 175 9.93 -13.51 11.08
C ASP A 175 9.10 -13.49 12.37
N TRP A 176 8.46 -14.60 12.67
CA TRP A 176 7.58 -14.75 13.83
C TRP A 176 8.30 -14.60 15.18
N GLN A 177 9.59 -14.91 15.24
CA GLN A 177 10.39 -14.67 16.44
C GLN A 177 10.57 -13.17 16.70
N ARG A 178 10.81 -12.40 15.64
CA ARG A 178 10.90 -10.94 15.72
C ARG A 178 9.54 -10.34 16.09
N VAL A 179 8.44 -10.82 15.45
CA VAL A 179 7.07 -10.41 15.80
C VAL A 179 6.80 -10.58 17.30
N TYR A 180 7.10 -11.76 17.84
CA TYR A 180 6.87 -12.03 19.27
C TYR A 180 7.64 -11.06 20.17
N ARG A 181 8.92 -10.82 19.89
CA ARG A 181 9.73 -9.85 20.66
C ARG A 181 9.17 -8.43 20.58
N ALA A 182 8.74 -8.01 19.38
CA ALA A 182 8.14 -6.69 19.17
C ALA A 182 6.82 -6.54 19.95
N MET A 183 5.95 -7.55 19.92
CA MET A 183 4.70 -7.56 20.70
C MET A 183 4.92 -7.49 22.21
N VAL A 184 5.92 -8.23 22.72
CA VAL A 184 6.29 -8.18 24.15
C VAL A 184 6.79 -6.79 24.50
N HIS A 185 7.66 -6.22 23.68
CA HIS A 185 8.16 -4.85 23.91
C HIS A 185 7.01 -3.83 23.93
N ASP A 186 6.09 -3.90 22.96
CA ASP A 186 4.97 -2.95 22.85
C ASP A 186 3.95 -3.07 24.01
N ALA A 187 3.87 -4.24 24.64
CA ALA A 187 3.06 -4.47 25.82
C ALA A 187 3.66 -3.89 27.12
N ASP A 188 4.97 -3.62 27.14
CA ASP A 188 5.71 -3.13 28.30
C ASP A 188 5.92 -1.60 28.28
N VAL A 189 5.57 -0.89 27.20
CA VAL A 189 5.71 0.57 27.01
C VAL A 189 4.36 1.22 26.82
#